data_343386c3b1cd300b9a469ad9d5b5867f
#
_entry.id   343386c3b1cd300b9a469ad9d5b5867f
#
_cell.length_a   1.000
_cell.length_b   1.000
_cell.length_c   1.000
_cell.angle_alpha   90.00
_cell.angle_beta   90.00
_cell.angle_gamma   90.00
#
_symmetry.space_group_name_H-M   'P 1'
#
loop_
_entity.id
_entity.type
_entity.pdbx_description
1 polymer ?
#
loop_
_entity_poly.entity_id
_entity_poly.type
_entity_poly.pdbx_seq_one_letter_code
_entity_poly.pdbx_strand_id
1 'polypeptide(L)'
;MLSEFSFWMTFLGSLPIGWLLGVWAERMIAADRSLMRRPLGTVAESRRRIGVLAIVFAGLSAALHLALRAGLQATPEVLPSETGLIARQLFHQALIGLILVATVVDWDGTIIPDQITFPGMLLGLAAATLLGELQLIHLWVDWNQAIPGLRGPYFPEWFDRQRQLHGLAWSGTGLVVGAGLTWLIRAVSSRVLGRETLGFGDVTFMGMIGSFLGWQPTVCAFVIAPLIGLFVGIPLRVLTNKPYIPYGPFLGAGAVLVLFGWGPLWERTRTVFGDAYGLLILGGIASVGFVLLLGLLIAYRSIPGKVERSPKPAVGDGGTSS
;
A
#
# COMPACT_ATOMS: atom_id res chain seq x y z
N MET A 1 2.64 -0.09 -33.19
CA MET A 1 2.95 1.33 -33.47
C MET A 1 2.15 2.30 -32.59
N LEU A 2 0.81 2.31 -32.64
CA LEU A 2 0.02 3.25 -31.80
C LEU A 2 0.17 3.02 -30.28
N SER A 3 0.28 1.76 -29.83
CA SER A 3 0.48 1.42 -28.42
C SER A 3 1.88 1.83 -27.90
N GLU A 4 2.91 1.70 -28.72
CA GLU A 4 4.25 2.12 -28.36
C GLU A 4 4.36 3.65 -28.30
N PHE A 5 3.74 4.35 -29.25
CA PHE A 5 3.71 5.81 -29.23
C PHE A 5 2.99 6.34 -27.97
N SER A 6 1.82 5.79 -27.62
CA SER A 6 1.09 6.21 -26.42
C SER A 6 1.84 5.88 -25.12
N PHE A 7 2.59 4.77 -25.09
CA PHE A 7 3.50 4.44 -23.98
C PHE A 7 4.56 5.53 -23.78
N TRP A 8 5.29 5.87 -24.86
CA TRP A 8 6.35 6.87 -24.78
C TRP A 8 5.82 8.26 -24.45
N MET A 9 4.65 8.64 -24.97
CA MET A 9 3.99 9.91 -24.60
C MET A 9 3.64 9.95 -23.11
N THR A 10 3.10 8.85 -22.57
CA THR A 10 2.79 8.77 -21.12
C THR A 10 4.07 8.79 -20.29
N PHE A 11 5.08 8.04 -20.68
CA PHE A 11 6.37 8.00 -19.98
C PHE A 11 7.01 9.39 -19.93
N LEU A 12 7.22 10.03 -21.08
CA LEU A 12 7.85 11.33 -21.16
C LEU A 12 7.03 12.44 -20.47
N GLY A 13 5.70 12.40 -20.61
CA GLY A 13 4.81 13.35 -19.96
C GLY A 13 4.76 13.23 -18.44
N SER A 14 5.07 12.04 -17.91
CA SER A 14 5.09 11.79 -16.47
C SER A 14 6.42 12.15 -15.78
N LEU A 15 7.53 12.30 -16.54
CA LEU A 15 8.84 12.65 -15.98
C LEU A 15 8.84 13.96 -15.18
N PRO A 16 8.29 15.09 -15.68
CA PRO A 16 8.25 16.33 -14.91
C PRO A 16 7.45 16.19 -13.59
N ILE A 17 6.36 15.45 -13.63
CA ILE A 17 5.52 15.20 -12.44
C ILE A 17 6.34 14.38 -11.43
N GLY A 18 6.99 13.31 -11.88
CA GLY A 18 7.85 12.48 -11.04
C GLY A 18 9.01 13.25 -10.43
N TRP A 19 9.58 14.22 -11.19
CA TRP A 19 10.62 15.12 -10.68
C TRP A 19 10.08 16.02 -9.55
N LEU A 20 8.88 16.61 -9.73
CA LEU A 20 8.23 17.42 -8.69
C LEU A 20 7.92 16.61 -7.43
N LEU A 21 7.43 15.36 -7.59
CA LEU A 21 7.23 14.43 -6.48
C LEU A 21 8.55 14.13 -5.75
N GLY A 22 9.64 13.95 -6.48
CA GLY A 22 10.97 13.77 -5.92
C GLY A 22 11.45 14.98 -5.11
N VAL A 23 11.26 16.19 -5.62
CA VAL A 23 11.56 17.43 -4.88
C VAL A 23 10.71 17.54 -3.61
N TRP A 24 9.44 17.15 -3.68
CA TRP A 24 8.55 17.15 -2.51
C TRP A 24 9.01 16.15 -1.46
N ALA A 25 9.35 14.92 -1.86
CA ALA A 25 9.91 13.90 -0.95
C ALA A 25 11.20 14.38 -0.27
N GLU A 26 12.13 14.99 -1.02
CA GLU A 26 13.38 15.53 -0.45
C GLU A 26 13.15 16.66 0.54
N ARG A 27 12.17 17.53 0.31
CA ARG A 27 11.79 18.57 1.28
C ARG A 27 11.27 17.96 2.59
N MET A 28 10.47 16.91 2.52
CA MET A 28 9.99 16.19 3.70
C MET A 28 11.13 15.52 4.45
N ILE A 29 12.02 14.82 3.75
CA ILE A 29 13.20 14.18 4.33
C ILE A 29 14.10 15.23 5.00
N ALA A 30 14.34 16.37 4.36
CA ALA A 30 15.15 17.43 4.94
C ALA A 30 14.51 18.02 6.21
N ALA A 31 13.19 18.21 6.22
CA ALA A 31 12.46 18.67 7.40
C ALA A 31 12.55 17.65 8.55
N ASP A 32 12.32 16.36 8.29
CA ASP A 32 12.41 15.30 9.29
C ASP A 32 13.83 15.17 9.86
N ARG A 33 14.86 15.15 9.01
CA ARG A 33 16.26 15.10 9.43
C ARG A 33 16.66 16.31 10.29
N SER A 34 16.13 17.50 9.97
CA SER A 34 16.37 18.70 10.77
C SER A 34 15.77 18.61 12.16
N LEU A 35 14.55 18.08 12.28
CA LEU A 35 13.87 17.86 13.56
C LEU A 35 14.60 16.81 14.41
N MET A 36 15.08 15.74 13.81
CA MET A 36 15.80 14.66 14.49
C MET A 36 17.31 14.94 14.67
N ARG A 37 17.79 16.12 14.28
CA ARG A 37 19.23 16.52 14.29
C ARG A 37 20.13 15.52 13.55
N ARG A 38 19.62 14.90 12.49
CA ARG A 38 20.39 14.02 11.62
C ARG A 38 21.13 14.83 10.57
N PRO A 39 22.30 14.36 10.07
CA PRO A 39 23.02 15.04 9.00
C PRO A 39 22.17 15.09 7.74
N LEU A 40 22.13 16.26 7.11
CA LEU A 40 21.52 16.44 5.79
C LEU A 40 22.32 15.63 4.77
N GLY A 41 21.62 14.97 3.84
CA GLY A 41 22.26 14.26 2.74
C GLY A 41 23.01 15.24 1.81
N THR A 42 23.92 14.71 1.02
CA THR A 42 24.62 15.51 0.01
C THR A 42 23.68 15.93 -1.11
N VAL A 43 23.97 17.05 -1.77
CA VAL A 43 23.20 17.52 -2.94
C VAL A 43 23.19 16.46 -4.07
N ALA A 44 24.27 15.70 -4.21
CA ALA A 44 24.37 14.64 -5.19
C ALA A 44 23.41 13.46 -4.88
N GLU A 45 23.29 13.07 -3.60
CA GLU A 45 22.33 12.03 -3.16
C GLU A 45 20.90 12.48 -3.38
N SER A 46 20.57 13.71 -3.04
CA SER A 46 19.25 14.29 -3.25
C SER A 46 18.89 14.31 -4.74
N ARG A 47 19.76 14.81 -5.61
CA ARG A 47 19.55 14.82 -7.07
C ARG A 47 19.36 13.39 -7.62
N ARG A 48 20.16 12.42 -7.14
CA ARG A 48 20.03 11.03 -7.55
C ARG A 48 18.67 10.46 -7.16
N ARG A 49 18.21 10.67 -5.91
CA ARG A 49 16.89 10.21 -5.45
C ARG A 49 15.76 10.82 -6.25
N ILE A 50 15.80 12.15 -6.50
CA ILE A 50 14.82 12.83 -7.35
C ILE A 50 14.77 12.21 -8.75
N GLY A 51 15.94 12.00 -9.37
CA GLY A 51 16.02 11.40 -10.70
C GLY A 51 15.48 9.95 -10.74
N VAL A 52 15.83 9.13 -9.75
CA VAL A 52 15.33 7.75 -9.64
C VAL A 52 13.81 7.75 -9.46
N LEU A 53 13.27 8.59 -8.56
CA LEU A 53 11.83 8.66 -8.35
C LEU A 53 11.10 9.12 -9.61
N ALA A 54 11.63 10.10 -10.34
CA ALA A 54 11.05 10.56 -11.61
C ALA A 54 10.98 9.43 -12.65
N ILE A 55 12.06 8.67 -12.82
CA ILE A 55 12.11 7.55 -13.76
C ILE A 55 11.16 6.42 -13.34
N VAL A 56 11.16 6.06 -12.06
CA VAL A 56 10.28 5.00 -11.52
C VAL A 56 8.80 5.41 -11.66
N PHE A 57 8.46 6.65 -11.32
CA PHE A 57 7.10 7.15 -11.50
C PHE A 57 6.66 7.13 -12.96
N ALA A 58 7.52 7.60 -13.87
CA ALA A 58 7.23 7.59 -15.30
C ALA A 58 7.08 6.16 -15.84
N GLY A 59 7.94 5.23 -15.42
CA GLY A 59 7.85 3.82 -15.77
C GLY A 59 6.55 3.16 -15.29
N LEU A 60 6.19 3.38 -14.02
CA LEU A 60 4.94 2.88 -13.47
C LEU A 60 3.71 3.52 -14.14
N SER A 61 3.76 4.82 -14.45
CA SER A 61 2.68 5.51 -15.17
C SER A 61 2.47 4.94 -16.57
N ALA A 62 3.55 4.66 -17.28
CA ALA A 62 3.50 4.05 -18.62
C ALA A 62 3.03 2.57 -18.53
N ALA A 63 3.49 1.83 -17.54
CA ALA A 63 3.03 0.46 -17.30
C ALA A 63 1.53 0.43 -16.93
N LEU A 64 1.05 1.39 -16.11
CA LEU A 64 -0.37 1.55 -15.81
C LEU A 64 -1.18 1.81 -17.08
N HIS A 65 -0.70 2.68 -17.96
CA HIS A 65 -1.32 2.93 -19.24
C HIS A 65 -1.47 1.65 -20.08
N LEU A 66 -0.42 0.83 -20.14
CA LEU A 66 -0.48 -0.45 -20.84
C LEU A 66 -1.44 -1.42 -20.17
N ALA A 67 -1.44 -1.51 -18.84
CA ALA A 67 -2.35 -2.39 -18.09
C ALA A 67 -3.82 -2.01 -18.32
N LEU A 68 -4.14 -0.71 -18.34
CA LEU A 68 -5.48 -0.21 -18.67
C LEU A 68 -5.87 -0.59 -20.11
N ARG A 69 -4.98 -0.36 -21.08
CA ARG A 69 -5.21 -0.70 -22.48
C ARG A 69 -5.32 -2.22 -22.75
N ALA A 70 -4.57 -3.00 -22.00
CA ALA A 70 -4.64 -4.47 -22.06
C ALA A 70 -5.84 -5.06 -21.30
N GLY A 71 -6.66 -4.24 -20.63
CA GLY A 71 -7.82 -4.70 -19.86
C GLY A 71 -7.45 -5.44 -18.57
N LEU A 72 -6.19 -5.35 -18.09
CA LEU A 72 -5.76 -6.05 -16.87
C LEU A 72 -6.43 -5.51 -15.59
N GLN A 73 -6.98 -4.30 -15.62
CA GLN A 73 -7.79 -3.73 -14.55
C GLN A 73 -9.29 -3.88 -14.79
N ALA A 74 -9.69 -4.26 -15.99
CA ALA A 74 -11.09 -4.40 -16.34
C ALA A 74 -11.68 -5.65 -15.69
N THR A 75 -12.85 -5.50 -15.11
CA THR A 75 -13.68 -6.61 -14.67
C THR A 75 -14.98 -6.56 -15.47
N PRO A 76 -15.66 -7.71 -15.69
CA PRO A 76 -16.92 -7.70 -16.44
C PRO A 76 -17.99 -6.80 -15.82
N GLU A 77 -17.86 -6.55 -14.52
CA GLU A 77 -18.80 -5.77 -13.71
C GLU A 77 -18.61 -4.26 -13.85
N VAL A 78 -17.40 -3.80 -14.23
CA VAL A 78 -17.08 -2.37 -14.32
C VAL A 78 -16.25 -2.07 -15.55
N LEU A 79 -16.93 -1.82 -16.66
CA LEU A 79 -16.29 -1.35 -17.89
C LEU A 79 -16.35 0.18 -17.93
N PRO A 80 -15.20 0.86 -17.88
CA PRO A 80 -15.17 2.32 -17.95
C PRO A 80 -15.46 2.81 -19.37
N SER A 81 -16.06 4.00 -19.48
CA SER A 81 -16.12 4.75 -20.74
C SER A 81 -14.72 5.18 -21.19
N GLU A 82 -14.55 5.64 -22.43
CA GLU A 82 -13.26 6.16 -22.93
C GLU A 82 -12.74 7.34 -22.06
N THR A 83 -13.64 8.23 -21.65
CA THR A 83 -13.32 9.31 -20.73
C THR A 83 -13.02 8.80 -19.33
N GLY A 84 -13.73 7.77 -18.89
CA GLY A 84 -13.51 7.08 -17.63
C GLY A 84 -12.14 6.41 -17.57
N LEU A 85 -11.61 5.88 -18.68
CA LEU A 85 -10.27 5.33 -18.75
C LEU A 85 -9.19 6.39 -18.47
N ILE A 86 -9.33 7.58 -19.06
CA ILE A 86 -8.38 8.70 -18.83
C ILE A 86 -8.46 9.15 -17.37
N ALA A 87 -9.68 9.35 -16.85
CA ALA A 87 -9.89 9.74 -15.47
C ALA A 87 -9.31 8.71 -14.49
N ARG A 88 -9.55 7.41 -14.74
CA ARG A 88 -9.01 6.29 -13.95
C ARG A 88 -7.48 6.25 -14.02
N GLN A 89 -6.88 6.49 -15.18
CA GLN A 89 -5.44 6.58 -15.31
C GLN A 89 -4.86 7.70 -14.44
N LEU A 90 -5.38 8.92 -14.53
CA LEU A 90 -4.91 10.06 -13.74
C LEU A 90 -5.09 9.83 -12.24
N PHE A 91 -6.22 9.25 -11.85
CA PHE A 91 -6.53 8.90 -10.47
C PHE A 91 -5.52 7.91 -9.88
N HIS A 92 -5.25 6.83 -10.59
CA HIS A 92 -4.29 5.83 -10.13
C HIS A 92 -2.83 6.29 -10.28
N GLN A 93 -2.51 7.16 -11.22
CA GLN A 93 -1.20 7.83 -11.25
C GLN A 93 -0.97 8.70 -10.01
N ALA A 94 -2.00 9.41 -9.55
CA ALA A 94 -1.92 10.17 -8.29
C ALA A 94 -1.63 9.23 -7.10
N LEU A 95 -2.33 8.08 -7.01
CA LEU A 95 -2.05 7.07 -5.99
C LEU A 95 -0.59 6.56 -6.06
N ILE A 96 -0.10 6.20 -7.25
CA ILE A 96 1.28 5.74 -7.45
C ILE A 96 2.27 6.81 -6.99
N GLY A 97 2.03 8.07 -7.33
CA GLY A 97 2.86 9.19 -6.89
C GLY A 97 2.91 9.33 -5.37
N LEU A 98 1.76 9.28 -4.71
CA LEU A 98 1.66 9.32 -3.23
C LEU A 98 2.36 8.12 -2.58
N ILE A 99 2.17 6.91 -3.11
CA ILE A 99 2.87 5.70 -2.64
C ILE A 99 4.38 5.85 -2.76
N LEU A 100 4.89 6.33 -3.89
CA LEU A 100 6.32 6.50 -4.11
C LEU A 100 6.93 7.53 -3.16
N VAL A 101 6.27 8.69 -2.98
CA VAL A 101 6.72 9.71 -2.02
C VAL A 101 6.74 9.14 -0.61
N ALA A 102 5.65 8.49 -0.17
CA ALA A 102 5.57 7.86 1.14
C ALA A 102 6.66 6.80 1.34
N THR A 103 6.90 5.95 0.32
CA THR A 103 7.92 4.90 0.33
C THR A 103 9.33 5.49 0.50
N VAL A 104 9.66 6.55 -0.24
CA VAL A 104 11.00 7.16 -0.18
C VAL A 104 11.22 7.85 1.18
N VAL A 105 10.20 8.52 1.71
CA VAL A 105 10.27 9.18 3.03
C VAL A 105 10.36 8.15 4.15
N ASP A 106 9.54 7.10 4.11
CA ASP A 106 9.54 6.01 5.10
C ASP A 106 10.88 5.25 5.10
N TRP A 107 11.49 5.07 3.92
CA TRP A 107 12.80 4.42 3.79
C TRP A 107 13.95 5.19 4.45
N ASP A 108 13.87 6.52 4.48
CA ASP A 108 14.85 7.39 5.12
C ASP A 108 14.55 7.62 6.62
N GLY A 109 13.29 7.96 6.92
CA GLY A 109 12.86 8.40 8.26
C GLY A 109 12.18 7.33 9.11
N THR A 110 11.72 6.22 8.50
CA THR A 110 10.88 5.18 9.15
C THR A 110 9.53 5.69 9.67
N ILE A 111 9.04 6.78 9.08
CA ILE A 111 7.75 7.38 9.43
C ILE A 111 7.07 7.83 8.14
N ILE A 112 5.83 7.42 7.94
CA ILE A 112 4.99 7.89 6.85
C ILE A 112 4.31 9.19 7.29
N PRO A 113 4.55 10.34 6.61
CA PRO A 113 4.01 11.61 7.04
C PRO A 113 2.51 11.74 6.79
N ASP A 114 1.80 12.28 7.74
CA ASP A 114 0.36 12.61 7.62
C ASP A 114 0.08 13.62 6.51
N GLN A 115 1.06 14.45 6.16
CA GLN A 115 1.02 15.40 5.04
C GLN A 115 0.86 14.73 3.66
N ILE A 116 1.12 13.41 3.55
CA ILE A 116 0.88 12.62 2.34
C ILE A 116 -0.46 11.89 2.46
N THR A 117 -0.69 11.23 3.60
CA THR A 117 -1.79 10.30 3.75
C THR A 117 -3.15 10.98 3.86
N PHE A 118 -3.29 12.05 4.65
CA PHE A 118 -4.57 12.77 4.77
C PHE A 118 -5.00 13.49 3.49
N PRO A 119 -4.15 14.28 2.82
CA PRO A 119 -4.51 14.85 1.52
C PRO A 119 -4.80 13.78 0.47
N GLY A 120 -4.07 12.65 0.50
CA GLY A 120 -4.33 11.50 -0.36
C GLY A 120 -5.71 10.90 -0.11
N MET A 121 -6.11 10.66 1.14
CA MET A 121 -7.47 10.20 1.49
C MET A 121 -8.55 11.14 0.96
N LEU A 122 -8.37 12.46 1.17
CA LEU A 122 -9.32 13.47 0.69
C LEU A 122 -9.42 13.46 -0.83
N LEU A 123 -8.28 13.34 -1.53
CA LEU A 123 -8.25 13.24 -2.99
C LEU A 123 -8.97 11.97 -3.46
N GLY A 124 -8.73 10.82 -2.83
CA GLY A 124 -9.39 9.56 -3.13
C GLY A 124 -10.91 9.66 -2.99
N LEU A 125 -11.37 10.15 -1.83
CA LEU A 125 -12.80 10.35 -1.55
C LEU A 125 -13.44 11.36 -2.51
N ALA A 126 -12.83 12.52 -2.70
CA ALA A 126 -13.39 13.58 -3.54
C ALA A 126 -13.47 13.16 -5.01
N ALA A 127 -12.39 12.61 -5.57
CA ALA A 127 -12.35 12.18 -6.95
C ALA A 127 -13.34 11.04 -7.23
N ALA A 128 -13.40 10.02 -6.37
CA ALA A 128 -14.34 8.90 -6.50
C ALA A 128 -15.80 9.38 -6.42
N THR A 129 -16.09 10.36 -5.57
CA THR A 129 -17.43 10.95 -5.45
C THR A 129 -17.79 11.78 -6.67
N LEU A 130 -16.89 12.65 -7.12
CA LEU A 130 -17.18 13.60 -8.21
C LEU A 130 -17.28 12.92 -9.58
N LEU A 131 -16.41 11.95 -9.87
CA LEU A 131 -16.30 11.33 -11.19
C LEU A 131 -17.16 10.06 -11.33
N GLY A 132 -17.42 9.33 -10.22
CA GLY A 132 -18.37 8.20 -10.19
C GLY A 132 -18.02 6.97 -11.04
N GLU A 133 -16.90 6.96 -11.80
CA GLU A 133 -16.47 5.89 -12.71
C GLU A 133 -15.03 5.40 -12.45
N LEU A 134 -14.48 5.71 -11.26
CA LEU A 134 -13.09 5.41 -10.94
C LEU A 134 -12.89 4.02 -10.29
N GLN A 135 -13.98 3.39 -9.88
CA GLN A 135 -13.94 2.10 -9.16
C GLN A 135 -13.38 0.97 -10.01
N LEU A 136 -12.54 0.14 -9.39
CA LEU A 136 -12.03 -1.10 -10.00
C LEU A 136 -13.07 -2.21 -9.99
N ILE A 137 -13.99 -2.17 -9.03
CA ILE A 137 -15.11 -3.09 -8.85
C ILE A 137 -16.23 -2.37 -8.10
N HIS A 138 -17.46 -2.83 -8.20
CA HIS A 138 -18.57 -2.30 -7.40
C HIS A 138 -18.36 -2.53 -5.91
N LEU A 139 -19.04 -1.72 -5.08
CA LEU A 139 -18.98 -1.83 -3.63
C LEU A 139 -19.31 -3.26 -3.15
N TRP A 140 -20.30 -3.88 -3.75
CA TRP A 140 -20.69 -5.27 -3.52
C TRP A 140 -21.25 -5.86 -4.80
N VAL A 141 -20.86 -7.11 -5.10
CA VAL A 141 -21.36 -7.87 -6.26
C VAL A 141 -21.93 -9.18 -5.71
N ASP A 142 -23.24 -9.36 -5.84
CA ASP A 142 -23.90 -10.59 -5.42
C ASP A 142 -23.94 -11.60 -6.59
N TRP A 143 -23.15 -12.66 -6.46
CA TRP A 143 -23.10 -13.76 -7.43
C TRP A 143 -24.13 -14.86 -7.17
N ASN A 144 -24.74 -14.87 -5.96
CA ASN A 144 -25.64 -15.90 -5.52
C ASN A 144 -27.11 -15.55 -5.79
N GLN A 145 -27.38 -14.32 -6.20
CA GLN A 145 -28.74 -13.89 -6.49
C GLN A 145 -29.17 -14.44 -7.85
N ALA A 146 -29.95 -15.52 -7.82
CA ALA A 146 -30.60 -16.07 -9.00
C ALA A 146 -31.78 -15.16 -9.41
N ILE A 147 -31.56 -14.30 -10.38
CA ILE A 147 -32.67 -13.59 -11.03
C ILE A 147 -33.18 -14.50 -12.15
N PRO A 148 -34.47 -14.92 -12.14
CA PRO A 148 -35.02 -15.73 -13.19
C PRO A 148 -34.84 -15.08 -14.56
N GLY A 149 -34.09 -15.75 -15.46
CA GLY A 149 -33.83 -15.28 -16.83
C GLY A 149 -32.56 -14.45 -17.04
N LEU A 150 -31.81 -14.11 -15.98
CA LEU A 150 -30.51 -13.43 -16.08
C LEU A 150 -29.40 -14.30 -15.49
N ARG A 151 -28.40 -14.62 -16.30
CA ARG A 151 -27.14 -15.22 -15.81
C ARG A 151 -26.12 -14.08 -15.67
N GLY A 152 -25.84 -13.66 -14.43
CA GLY A 152 -24.83 -12.64 -14.16
C GLY A 152 -24.93 -12.06 -12.75
N PRO A 153 -23.93 -11.28 -12.36
CA PRO A 153 -23.95 -10.62 -11.06
C PRO A 153 -25.09 -9.60 -10.99
N TYR A 154 -25.73 -9.51 -9.83
CA TYR A 154 -26.72 -8.48 -9.56
C TYR A 154 -26.04 -7.20 -9.09
N PHE A 155 -26.39 -6.08 -9.75
CA PHE A 155 -25.97 -4.75 -9.35
C PHE A 155 -27.16 -4.01 -8.72
N PRO A 156 -26.98 -3.42 -7.54
CA PRO A 156 -28.04 -2.62 -6.93
C PRO A 156 -28.43 -1.43 -7.82
N GLU A 157 -29.74 -1.23 -8.05
CA GLU A 157 -30.27 -0.14 -8.87
C GLU A 157 -29.80 1.28 -8.43
N TRP A 158 -29.47 1.45 -7.14
CA TRP A 158 -29.00 2.74 -6.63
C TRP A 158 -27.66 3.17 -7.23
N PHE A 159 -26.84 2.23 -7.73
CA PHE A 159 -25.60 2.57 -8.44
C PHE A 159 -25.89 3.42 -9.68
N ASP A 160 -26.85 3.04 -10.52
CA ASP A 160 -27.17 3.77 -11.75
C ASP A 160 -27.84 5.11 -11.47
N ARG A 161 -28.62 5.20 -10.39
CA ARG A 161 -29.35 6.42 -10.02
C ARG A 161 -28.50 7.43 -9.26
N GLN A 162 -27.47 6.96 -8.51
CA GLN A 162 -26.68 7.79 -7.59
C GLN A 162 -25.19 7.45 -7.65
N ARG A 163 -24.59 7.55 -8.83
CA ARG A 163 -23.18 7.20 -9.07
C ARG A 163 -22.20 7.90 -8.12
N GLN A 164 -22.47 9.17 -7.81
CA GLN A 164 -21.65 9.95 -6.87
C GLN A 164 -21.68 9.38 -5.46
N LEU A 165 -22.86 9.01 -4.98
CA LEU A 165 -23.02 8.40 -3.66
C LEU A 165 -22.37 7.02 -3.60
N HIS A 166 -22.48 6.23 -4.68
CA HIS A 166 -21.77 4.95 -4.80
C HIS A 166 -20.25 5.16 -4.76
N GLY A 167 -19.71 6.13 -5.49
CA GLY A 167 -18.30 6.48 -5.48
C GLY A 167 -17.80 6.85 -4.08
N LEU A 168 -18.57 7.67 -3.34
CA LEU A 168 -18.28 8.00 -1.95
C LEU A 168 -18.29 6.76 -1.05
N ALA A 169 -19.32 5.93 -1.16
CA ALA A 169 -19.44 4.70 -0.36
C ALA A 169 -18.32 3.72 -0.67
N TRP A 170 -17.97 3.55 -1.94
CA TRP A 170 -16.89 2.67 -2.38
C TRP A 170 -15.51 3.14 -1.86
N SER A 171 -15.18 4.40 -2.02
CA SER A 171 -13.94 4.98 -1.53
C SER A 171 -13.90 5.02 0.00
N GLY A 172 -15.02 5.38 0.64
CA GLY A 172 -15.15 5.44 2.11
C GLY A 172 -15.01 4.08 2.77
N THR A 173 -15.64 3.04 2.21
CA THR A 173 -15.48 1.66 2.71
C THR A 173 -14.07 1.15 2.52
N GLY A 174 -13.43 1.46 1.38
CA GLY A 174 -12.01 1.15 1.16
C GLY A 174 -11.11 1.79 2.20
N LEU A 175 -11.32 3.08 2.50
CA LEU A 175 -10.60 3.81 3.54
C LEU A 175 -10.78 3.14 4.92
N VAL A 176 -12.04 2.87 5.30
CA VAL A 176 -12.36 2.29 6.61
C VAL A 176 -11.79 0.87 6.74
N VAL A 177 -11.89 0.05 5.71
CA VAL A 177 -11.36 -1.32 5.72
C VAL A 177 -9.82 -1.29 5.75
N GLY A 178 -9.18 -0.47 4.93
CA GLY A 178 -7.71 -0.37 4.91
C GLY A 178 -7.14 0.11 6.24
N ALA A 179 -7.65 1.23 6.77
CA ALA A 179 -7.24 1.76 8.06
C ALA A 179 -7.65 0.83 9.20
N GLY A 180 -8.88 0.33 9.20
CA GLY A 180 -9.42 -0.51 10.28
C GLY A 180 -8.70 -1.85 10.42
N LEU A 181 -8.42 -2.54 9.30
CA LEU A 181 -7.69 -3.80 9.30
C LEU A 181 -6.26 -3.61 9.83
N THR A 182 -5.57 -2.59 9.34
CA THR A 182 -4.20 -2.28 9.78
C THR A 182 -4.17 -1.86 11.25
N TRP A 183 -5.15 -1.05 11.67
CA TRP A 183 -5.28 -0.65 13.08
C TRP A 183 -5.58 -1.83 14.00
N LEU A 184 -6.44 -2.76 13.58
CA LEU A 184 -6.77 -3.95 14.35
C LEU A 184 -5.52 -4.83 14.56
N ILE A 185 -4.76 -5.10 13.49
CA ILE A 185 -3.50 -5.84 13.58
C ILE A 185 -2.51 -5.13 14.51
N ARG A 186 -2.33 -3.81 14.34
CA ARG A 186 -1.50 -2.98 15.23
C ARG A 186 -1.94 -3.10 16.69
N ALA A 187 -3.23 -2.90 16.98
CA ALA A 187 -3.75 -2.89 18.34
C ALA A 187 -3.59 -4.25 19.03
N VAL A 188 -3.92 -5.35 18.34
CA VAL A 188 -3.82 -6.70 18.89
C VAL A 188 -2.36 -7.10 19.09
N SER A 189 -1.53 -6.96 18.05
CA SER A 189 -0.13 -7.35 18.13
C SER A 189 0.66 -6.52 19.15
N SER A 190 0.39 -5.21 19.25
CA SER A 190 1.07 -4.34 20.24
C SER A 190 0.67 -4.69 21.68
N ARG A 191 -0.62 -5.01 21.92
CA ARG A 191 -1.07 -5.47 23.26
C ARG A 191 -0.43 -6.81 23.62
N VAL A 192 -0.40 -7.75 22.70
CA VAL A 192 0.12 -9.10 22.95
C VAL A 192 1.62 -9.10 23.13
N LEU A 193 2.36 -8.30 22.36
CA LEU A 193 3.82 -8.26 22.39
C LEU A 193 4.38 -7.22 23.36
N GLY A 194 3.55 -6.39 23.99
CA GLY A 194 3.93 -5.35 24.96
C GLY A 194 4.78 -4.21 24.37
N ARG A 195 4.76 -4.03 23.04
CA ARG A 195 5.47 -2.96 22.32
C ARG A 195 4.76 -2.59 21.03
N GLU A 196 4.99 -1.40 20.53
CA GLU A 196 4.52 -1.04 19.19
C GLU A 196 5.12 -1.99 18.13
N THR A 197 4.24 -2.57 17.33
CA THR A 197 4.59 -3.54 16.28
C THR A 197 4.47 -2.93 14.88
N LEU A 198 3.50 -2.06 14.70
CA LEU A 198 3.24 -1.32 13.46
C LEU A 198 3.13 0.17 13.77
N GLY A 199 3.63 1.03 12.90
CA GLY A 199 3.48 2.47 13.00
C GLY A 199 2.03 2.92 12.77
N PHE A 200 1.62 4.05 13.35
CA PHE A 200 0.32 4.64 13.02
C PHE A 200 0.29 5.16 11.57
N GLY A 201 1.43 5.55 11.04
CA GLY A 201 1.59 5.90 9.63
C GLY A 201 1.18 4.79 8.66
N ASP A 202 1.40 3.50 9.00
CA ASP A 202 0.94 2.37 8.18
C ASP A 202 -0.59 2.29 8.16
N VAL A 203 -1.26 2.66 9.27
CA VAL A 203 -2.73 2.70 9.37
C VAL A 203 -3.30 3.78 8.43
N THR A 204 -2.77 5.00 8.52
CA THR A 204 -3.21 6.12 7.67
C THR A 204 -2.86 5.87 6.20
N PHE A 205 -1.73 5.23 5.93
CA PHE A 205 -1.30 4.87 4.59
C PHE A 205 -2.22 3.83 3.93
N MET A 206 -2.60 2.79 4.66
CA MET A 206 -3.57 1.81 4.16
C MET A 206 -4.97 2.39 4.01
N GLY A 207 -5.36 3.34 4.86
CA GLY A 207 -6.59 4.13 4.67
C GLY A 207 -6.55 4.94 3.37
N MET A 208 -5.43 5.60 3.08
CA MET A 208 -5.23 6.31 1.82
C MET A 208 -5.32 5.35 0.62
N ILE A 209 -4.57 4.24 0.63
CA ILE A 209 -4.62 3.23 -0.43
C ILE A 209 -6.05 2.74 -0.62
N GLY A 210 -6.77 2.47 0.47
CA GLY A 210 -8.15 2.01 0.43
C GLY A 210 -9.11 3.01 -0.21
N SER A 211 -8.91 4.31 0.01
CA SER A 211 -9.74 5.35 -0.61
C SER A 211 -9.62 5.42 -2.14
N PHE A 212 -8.51 4.91 -2.71
CA PHE A 212 -8.29 4.83 -4.15
C PHE A 212 -8.66 3.48 -4.77
N LEU A 213 -8.56 2.39 -4.02
CA LEU A 213 -8.73 1.04 -4.57
C LEU A 213 -10.10 0.43 -4.26
N GLY A 214 -10.80 0.91 -3.23
CA GLY A 214 -11.96 0.24 -2.67
C GLY A 214 -11.54 -0.93 -1.76
N TRP A 215 -12.51 -1.55 -1.07
CA TRP A 215 -12.21 -2.48 0.01
C TRP A 215 -11.64 -3.84 -0.44
N GLN A 216 -12.15 -4.44 -1.53
CA GLN A 216 -11.69 -5.76 -2.00
C GLN A 216 -10.21 -5.73 -2.44
N PRO A 217 -9.78 -4.82 -3.36
CA PRO A 217 -8.38 -4.72 -3.72
C PRO A 217 -7.48 -4.36 -2.53
N THR A 218 -7.98 -3.56 -1.58
CA THR A 218 -7.24 -3.17 -0.39
C THR A 218 -6.95 -4.36 0.53
N VAL A 219 -7.92 -5.26 0.73
CA VAL A 219 -7.70 -6.51 1.47
C VAL A 219 -6.66 -7.37 0.76
N CYS A 220 -6.73 -7.51 -0.56
CA CYS A 220 -5.72 -8.25 -1.34
C CYS A 220 -4.32 -7.62 -1.19
N ALA A 221 -4.20 -6.29 -1.30
CA ALA A 221 -2.94 -5.58 -1.12
C ALA A 221 -2.35 -5.80 0.28
N PHE A 222 -3.20 -5.75 1.31
CA PHE A 222 -2.81 -6.00 2.69
C PHE A 222 -2.29 -7.44 2.91
N VAL A 223 -2.88 -8.44 2.26
CA VAL A 223 -2.44 -9.85 2.35
C VAL A 223 -1.16 -10.09 1.55
N ILE A 224 -0.97 -9.40 0.42
CA ILE A 224 0.23 -9.54 -0.42
C ILE A 224 1.45 -8.85 0.21
N ALA A 225 1.27 -7.75 0.94
CA ALA A 225 2.37 -6.98 1.51
C ALA A 225 3.32 -7.81 2.43
N PRO A 226 2.84 -8.65 3.37
CA PRO A 226 3.72 -9.51 4.17
C PRO A 226 4.50 -10.53 3.33
N LEU A 227 3.91 -11.03 2.23
CA LEU A 227 4.61 -11.96 1.32
C LEU A 227 5.77 -11.24 0.63
N ILE A 228 5.56 -9.99 0.15
CA ILE A 228 6.64 -9.18 -0.39
C ILE A 228 7.71 -8.92 0.68
N GLY A 229 7.30 -8.59 1.91
CA GLY A 229 8.20 -8.40 3.04
C GLY A 229 9.04 -9.64 3.33
N LEU A 230 8.45 -10.83 3.25
CA LEU A 230 9.14 -12.10 3.45
C LEU A 230 10.17 -12.37 2.34
N PHE A 231 9.76 -12.27 1.08
CA PHE A 231 10.61 -12.65 -0.06
C PHE A 231 11.61 -11.57 -0.47
N VAL A 232 11.31 -10.30 -0.23
CA VAL A 232 12.17 -9.16 -0.58
C VAL A 232 12.82 -8.55 0.66
N GLY A 233 12.05 -8.32 1.71
CA GLY A 233 12.51 -7.63 2.92
C GLY A 233 13.55 -8.42 3.69
N ILE A 234 13.37 -9.74 3.86
CA ILE A 234 14.35 -10.57 4.59
C ILE A 234 15.69 -10.62 3.84
N PRO A 235 15.76 -10.98 2.54
CA PRO A 235 17.02 -10.92 1.80
C PRO A 235 17.67 -9.53 1.83
N LEU A 236 16.87 -8.48 1.66
CA LEU A 236 17.38 -7.12 1.69
C LEU A 236 17.98 -6.74 3.04
N ARG A 237 17.36 -7.18 4.16
CA ARG A 237 17.91 -6.99 5.51
C ARG A 237 19.26 -7.69 5.68
N VAL A 238 19.38 -8.93 5.19
CA VAL A 238 20.63 -9.70 5.25
C VAL A 238 21.73 -9.02 4.43
N LEU A 239 21.39 -8.55 3.21
CA LEU A 239 22.36 -7.93 2.30
C LEU A 239 22.79 -6.53 2.75
N THR A 240 21.89 -5.76 3.37
CA THR A 240 22.17 -4.36 3.76
C THR A 240 22.63 -4.21 5.20
N ASN A 241 22.58 -5.27 6.03
CA ASN A 241 22.83 -5.25 7.47
C ASN A 241 22.07 -4.15 8.24
N LYS A 242 20.92 -3.68 7.68
CA LYS A 242 20.09 -2.68 8.36
C LYS A 242 19.34 -3.35 9.51
N PRO A 243 19.34 -2.77 10.72
CA PRO A 243 18.65 -3.34 11.89
C PRO A 243 17.12 -3.33 11.72
N TYR A 244 16.61 -2.41 10.93
CA TYR A 244 15.19 -2.20 10.66
C TYR A 244 14.95 -1.91 9.18
N ILE A 245 13.88 -2.50 8.62
CA ILE A 245 13.36 -2.18 7.29
C ILE A 245 11.93 -1.70 7.48
N PRO A 246 11.57 -0.52 6.96
CA PRO A 246 10.22 0.01 7.07
C PRO A 246 9.22 -0.87 6.33
N TYR A 247 7.99 -0.96 6.87
CA TYR A 247 6.93 -1.82 6.30
C TYR A 247 6.13 -1.14 5.20
N GLY A 248 6.03 0.20 5.24
CA GLY A 248 5.31 1.00 4.26
C GLY A 248 5.63 0.68 2.80
N PRO A 249 6.91 0.54 2.39
CA PRO A 249 7.27 0.15 1.04
C PRO A 249 6.63 -1.16 0.56
N PHE A 250 6.46 -2.15 1.45
CA PHE A 250 5.82 -3.43 1.09
C PHE A 250 4.31 -3.29 0.96
N LEU A 251 3.67 -2.46 1.80
CA LEU A 251 2.26 -2.11 1.65
C LEU A 251 2.02 -1.40 0.31
N GLY A 252 2.85 -0.42 -0.02
CA GLY A 252 2.79 0.28 -1.30
C GLY A 252 3.01 -0.64 -2.50
N ALA A 253 3.99 -1.52 -2.44
CA ALA A 253 4.26 -2.51 -3.48
C ALA A 253 3.08 -3.49 -3.66
N GLY A 254 2.48 -3.97 -2.57
CA GLY A 254 1.26 -4.77 -2.59
C GLY A 254 0.11 -4.06 -3.28
N ALA A 255 -0.11 -2.79 -2.96
CA ALA A 255 -1.13 -1.96 -3.59
C ALA A 255 -0.90 -1.78 -5.10
N VAL A 256 0.34 -1.51 -5.52
CA VAL A 256 0.70 -1.37 -6.93
C VAL A 256 0.50 -2.69 -7.68
N LEU A 257 0.93 -3.83 -7.14
CA LEU A 257 0.73 -5.14 -7.76
C LEU A 257 -0.76 -5.46 -7.95
N VAL A 258 -1.58 -5.20 -6.94
CA VAL A 258 -3.03 -5.40 -7.04
C VAL A 258 -3.64 -4.45 -8.06
N LEU A 259 -3.25 -3.18 -8.06
CA LEU A 259 -3.73 -2.20 -9.02
C LEU A 259 -3.48 -2.63 -10.48
N PHE A 260 -2.29 -3.17 -10.77
CA PHE A 260 -1.92 -3.60 -12.13
C PHE A 260 -2.57 -4.92 -12.54
N GLY A 261 -2.77 -5.84 -11.61
CA GLY A 261 -3.28 -7.19 -11.87
C GLY A 261 -4.70 -7.44 -11.34
N TRP A 262 -5.52 -6.39 -11.16
CA TRP A 262 -6.82 -6.54 -10.52
C TRP A 262 -7.78 -7.46 -11.27
N GLY A 263 -7.89 -7.35 -12.59
CA GLY A 263 -8.79 -8.20 -13.39
C GLY A 263 -8.53 -9.69 -13.16
N PRO A 264 -7.32 -10.23 -13.45
CA PRO A 264 -6.99 -11.62 -13.19
C PRO A 264 -7.09 -12.04 -11.72
N LEU A 265 -6.83 -11.12 -10.78
CA LEU A 265 -6.96 -11.37 -9.35
C LEU A 265 -8.44 -11.50 -8.95
N TRP A 266 -9.29 -10.61 -9.46
CA TRP A 266 -10.72 -10.65 -9.25
C TRP A 266 -11.34 -11.96 -9.74
N GLU A 267 -11.00 -12.41 -10.93
CA GLU A 267 -11.48 -13.68 -11.47
C GLU A 267 -11.24 -14.88 -10.54
N ARG A 268 -10.14 -14.84 -9.75
CA ARG A 268 -9.80 -15.90 -8.80
C ARG A 268 -10.42 -15.72 -7.41
N THR A 269 -10.76 -14.49 -7.04
CA THR A 269 -11.21 -14.14 -5.68
C THR A 269 -12.68 -13.77 -5.61
N ARG A 270 -13.36 -13.60 -6.75
CA ARG A 270 -14.75 -13.15 -6.81
C ARG A 270 -15.72 -14.01 -6.01
N THR A 271 -15.52 -15.34 -5.98
CA THR A 271 -16.36 -16.26 -5.22
C THR A 271 -16.24 -16.04 -3.71
N VAL A 272 -15.05 -15.62 -3.24
CA VAL A 272 -14.81 -15.30 -1.83
C VAL A 272 -15.42 -13.96 -1.48
N PHE A 273 -15.22 -12.95 -2.30
CA PHE A 273 -15.71 -11.58 -2.05
C PHE A 273 -17.20 -11.40 -2.35
N GLY A 274 -17.79 -12.24 -3.17
CA GLY A 274 -19.22 -12.23 -3.51
C GLY A 274 -20.08 -13.07 -2.57
N ASP A 275 -19.48 -13.80 -1.61
CA ASP A 275 -20.20 -14.64 -0.64
C ASP A 275 -19.84 -14.25 0.80
N ALA A 276 -20.85 -13.86 1.58
CA ALA A 276 -20.66 -13.49 2.99
C ALA A 276 -20.09 -14.65 3.83
N TYR A 277 -20.50 -15.90 3.56
CA TYR A 277 -19.96 -17.08 4.25
C TYR A 277 -18.49 -17.31 3.89
N GLY A 278 -18.12 -17.14 2.61
CA GLY A 278 -16.73 -17.22 2.17
C GLY A 278 -15.85 -16.20 2.87
N LEU A 279 -16.32 -14.96 3.02
CA LEU A 279 -15.61 -13.90 3.75
C LEU A 279 -15.46 -14.22 5.25
N LEU A 280 -16.51 -14.76 5.89
CA LEU A 280 -16.43 -15.16 7.30
C LEU A 280 -15.44 -16.30 7.51
N ILE A 281 -15.42 -17.29 6.63
CA ILE A 281 -14.46 -18.42 6.68
C ILE A 281 -13.04 -17.90 6.47
N LEU A 282 -12.81 -17.06 5.47
CA LEU A 282 -11.49 -16.47 5.21
C LEU A 282 -11.01 -15.63 6.39
N GLY A 283 -11.88 -14.77 6.94
CA GLY A 283 -11.59 -13.97 8.12
C GLY A 283 -11.27 -14.83 9.36
N GLY A 284 -12.01 -15.93 9.54
CA GLY A 284 -11.76 -16.91 10.59
C GLY A 284 -10.38 -17.58 10.46
N ILE A 285 -10.05 -18.09 9.27
CA ILE A 285 -8.74 -18.70 8.99
C ILE A 285 -7.60 -17.69 9.20
N ALA A 286 -7.75 -16.46 8.69
CA ALA A 286 -6.76 -15.40 8.87
C ALA A 286 -6.57 -15.05 10.35
N SER A 287 -7.66 -14.97 11.12
CA SER A 287 -7.62 -14.70 12.56
C SER A 287 -6.90 -15.80 13.34
N VAL A 288 -7.22 -17.07 13.07
CA VAL A 288 -6.53 -18.22 13.67
C VAL A 288 -5.04 -18.22 13.30
N GLY A 289 -4.70 -18.02 12.02
CA GLY A 289 -3.32 -17.94 11.56
C GLY A 289 -2.55 -16.82 12.25
N PHE A 290 -3.17 -15.64 12.41
CA PHE A 290 -2.57 -14.51 13.11
C PHE A 290 -2.32 -14.80 14.60
N VAL A 291 -3.29 -15.40 15.30
CA VAL A 291 -3.14 -15.80 16.73
C VAL A 291 -2.02 -16.82 16.88
N LEU A 292 -1.96 -17.82 16.00
CA LEU A 292 -0.89 -18.83 16.00
C LEU A 292 0.49 -18.18 15.76
N LEU A 293 0.60 -17.25 14.83
CA LEU A 293 1.83 -16.50 14.57
C LEU A 293 2.27 -15.70 15.79
N LEU A 294 1.35 -15.01 16.46
CA LEU A 294 1.65 -14.29 17.71
C LEU A 294 2.10 -15.25 18.81
N GLY A 295 1.44 -16.40 18.95
CA GLY A 295 1.85 -17.43 19.91
C GLY A 295 3.25 -17.98 19.66
N LEU A 296 3.59 -18.26 18.40
CA LEU A 296 4.93 -18.65 17.99
C LEU A 296 5.99 -17.58 18.28
N LEU A 297 5.68 -16.31 18.05
CA LEU A 297 6.59 -15.21 18.37
C LEU A 297 6.82 -15.06 19.87
N ILE A 298 5.80 -15.27 20.69
CA ILE A 298 5.93 -15.27 22.16
C ILE A 298 6.80 -16.45 22.59
N ALA A 299 6.51 -17.68 22.10
CA ALA A 299 7.28 -18.87 22.40
C ALA A 299 8.76 -18.73 21.98
N TYR A 300 9.01 -18.17 20.80
CA TYR A 300 10.37 -17.90 20.33
C TYR A 300 11.13 -16.94 21.26
N ARG A 301 10.45 -15.91 21.79
CA ARG A 301 11.04 -14.95 22.72
C ARG A 301 11.30 -15.53 24.11
N SER A 302 10.54 -16.54 24.53
CA SER A 302 10.73 -17.20 25.82
C SER A 302 11.91 -18.18 25.84
N ILE A 303 12.49 -18.49 24.65
CA ILE A 303 13.73 -19.32 24.59
C ILE A 303 14.89 -18.45 25.13
N PRO A 304 15.58 -18.88 26.22
CA PRO A 304 16.68 -18.11 26.75
C PRO A 304 17.80 -18.04 25.70
N GLY A 305 18.00 -16.87 25.09
CA GLY A 305 19.15 -16.64 24.24
C GLY A 305 20.43 -16.86 25.06
N LYS A 306 21.45 -17.51 24.53
CA LYS A 306 22.79 -17.51 25.11
C LYS A 306 23.18 -16.06 25.33
N VAL A 307 23.21 -15.66 26.60
CA VAL A 307 23.75 -14.36 27.02
C VAL A 307 25.22 -14.38 26.62
N GLU A 308 25.55 -13.66 25.56
CA GLU A 308 26.91 -13.28 25.25
C GLU A 308 27.42 -12.52 26.49
N ARG A 309 28.20 -13.21 27.31
CA ARG A 309 28.89 -12.61 28.46
C ARG A 309 29.79 -11.53 27.89
N SER A 310 29.36 -10.26 28.03
CA SER A 310 30.26 -9.13 27.85
C SER A 310 31.55 -9.42 28.60
N PRO A 311 32.73 -9.32 27.96
CA PRO A 311 33.99 -9.52 28.67
C PRO A 311 34.04 -8.51 29.82
N LYS A 312 34.26 -9.00 31.05
CA LYS A 312 34.50 -8.15 32.24
C LYS A 312 35.61 -7.17 31.88
N PRO A 313 35.45 -5.87 32.15
CA PRO A 313 36.59 -4.97 32.06
C PRO A 313 37.70 -5.49 32.96
N ALA A 314 38.90 -5.66 32.40
CA ALA A 314 40.09 -6.01 33.13
C ALA A 314 40.28 -5.00 34.27
N VAL A 315 40.20 -5.48 35.52
CA VAL A 315 40.57 -4.72 36.69
C VAL A 315 42.06 -4.45 36.56
N GLY A 316 42.42 -3.20 36.27
CA GLY A 316 43.76 -2.75 36.26
C GLY A 316 44.36 -2.93 37.64
N ASP A 317 45.36 -3.79 37.77
CA ASP A 317 46.19 -3.89 38.96
C ASP A 317 46.84 -2.54 39.23
N GLY A 318 46.39 -1.89 40.27
CA GLY A 318 46.99 -0.70 40.79
C GLY A 318 48.38 -1.06 41.38
N GLY A 319 49.40 -0.90 40.55
CA GLY A 319 50.77 -0.93 41.00
C GLY A 319 51.04 0.25 41.95
N THR A 320 51.11 -0.04 43.24
CA THR A 320 51.78 0.81 44.24
C THR A 320 53.26 0.73 43.98
N SER A 321 53.86 1.82 43.54
CA SER A 321 55.32 2.04 43.70
C SER A 321 55.55 3.25 44.59
N SER A 322 56.19 2.90 45.63
CA SER A 322 56.91 3.73 46.60
C SER A 322 57.59 4.97 46.05
#